data_6572dc836e5f986232af643d3700cb92
#
_entry.id   6572dc836e5f986232af643d3700cb92
#
_cell.length_a   1.000
_cell.length_b   1.000
_cell.length_c   1.000
_cell.angle_alpha   90.00
_cell.angle_beta   90.00
_cell.angle_gamma   90.00
#
_symmetry.space_group_name_H-M   'P 1'
#
loop_
_entity.id
_entity.type
_entity.pdbx_description
1 polymer ?
#
loop_
_entity_poly.entity_id
_entity_poly.type
_entity_poly.pdbx_seq_one_letter_code
_entity_poly.pdbx_strand_id
1 'polypeptide(L)'
;MSTAIKLNKYLNSFFKLKLQEADVELYNSIRDESLRQQNHIELIASENIVSKSVLEAQGSVLTNKYAEGYPGKRYYGGCEHVDVSESLAIERAKKLFNCNFANVQPHSGAQANGAVYLALIKPGDTILGMSLNSGGHLTHGAKPAQSGKWFNAIHYEVDKTTGLIDYDNVERLALENKPKIIIAGGSAYSRIIDFKKFREISN
;
A
#
# COMPACT_ATOMS: atom_id res chain seq x y z
N MET A 1 -20.13 10.19 47.81
CA MET A 1 -19.91 9.33 46.61
C MET A 1 -18.44 8.90 46.63
N SER A 2 -18.16 7.61 46.61
CA SER A 2 -16.80 7.12 46.67
C SER A 2 -16.00 7.47 45.41
N THR A 3 -14.69 7.61 45.53
CA THR A 3 -13.77 7.89 44.43
C THR A 3 -13.93 6.88 43.27
N ALA A 4 -14.22 5.60 43.58
CA ALA A 4 -14.47 4.54 42.62
C ALA A 4 -15.73 4.79 41.75
N ILE A 5 -16.81 5.34 42.34
CA ILE A 5 -18.04 5.66 41.61
C ILE A 5 -17.81 6.84 40.63
N LYS A 6 -17.01 7.83 41.08
CA LYS A 6 -16.62 8.97 40.20
C LYS A 6 -15.74 8.50 39.03
N LEU A 7 -14.76 7.65 39.32
CA LEU A 7 -13.87 7.10 38.30
C LEU A 7 -14.63 6.24 37.27
N ASN A 8 -15.55 5.40 37.72
CA ASN A 8 -16.37 4.55 36.85
C ASN A 8 -17.32 5.38 35.96
N LYS A 9 -17.87 6.48 36.48
CA LYS A 9 -18.70 7.42 35.71
C LYS A 9 -17.84 8.17 34.66
N TYR A 10 -16.62 8.55 35.00
CA TYR A 10 -15.67 9.20 34.10
C TYR A 10 -15.23 8.26 32.97
N LEU A 11 -14.83 7.03 33.29
CA LEU A 11 -14.43 6.01 32.31
C LEU A 11 -15.57 5.68 31.35
N ASN A 12 -16.81 5.53 31.89
CA ASN A 12 -17.99 5.27 31.06
C ASN A 12 -18.32 6.43 30.09
N SER A 13 -18.06 7.68 30.49
CA SER A 13 -18.23 8.82 29.59
C SER A 13 -17.12 8.86 28.54
N PHE A 14 -15.86 8.66 28.93
CA PHE A 14 -14.69 8.66 28.04
C PHE A 14 -14.87 7.72 26.84
N PHE A 15 -15.25 6.46 27.07
CA PHE A 15 -15.44 5.48 26.00
C PHE A 15 -16.68 5.71 25.12
N LYS A 16 -17.55 6.64 25.47
CA LYS A 16 -18.78 6.94 24.74
C LYS A 16 -18.75 8.29 24.03
N LEU A 17 -17.77 9.14 24.31
CA LEU A 17 -17.65 10.43 23.68
C LEU A 17 -17.42 10.27 22.18
N LYS A 18 -18.14 11.08 21.40
CA LYS A 18 -17.83 11.26 19.99
C LYS A 18 -16.57 12.11 19.83
N LEU A 19 -15.89 11.99 18.70
CA LEU A 19 -14.70 12.78 18.42
C LEU A 19 -14.93 14.30 18.61
N GLN A 20 -16.08 14.80 18.16
CA GLN A 20 -16.47 16.20 18.33
C GLN A 20 -16.51 16.68 19.78
N GLU A 21 -16.77 15.75 20.71
CA GLU A 21 -16.84 16.05 22.16
C GLU A 21 -15.50 15.79 22.86
N ALA A 22 -14.72 14.83 22.35
CA ALA A 22 -13.46 14.40 22.92
C ALA A 22 -12.29 15.27 22.47
N ASP A 23 -12.27 15.69 21.19
CA ASP A 23 -11.21 16.46 20.57
C ASP A 23 -11.78 17.33 19.44
N VAL A 24 -12.19 18.54 19.79
CA VAL A 24 -12.80 19.48 18.85
C VAL A 24 -11.84 19.98 17.78
N GLU A 25 -10.53 20.07 18.09
CA GLU A 25 -9.53 20.54 17.14
C GLU A 25 -9.32 19.50 16.03
N LEU A 26 -9.14 18.25 16.40
CA LEU A 26 -9.05 17.14 15.43
C LEU A 26 -10.34 16.96 14.64
N TYR A 27 -11.50 17.06 15.29
CA TYR A 27 -12.80 16.98 14.59
C TYR A 27 -12.93 18.07 13.52
N ASN A 28 -12.56 19.30 13.83
CA ASN A 28 -12.60 20.41 12.88
C ASN A 28 -11.63 20.19 11.72
N SER A 29 -10.41 19.71 11.98
CA SER A 29 -9.42 19.37 10.95
C SER A 29 -9.98 18.32 9.96
N ILE A 30 -10.60 17.26 10.46
CA ILE A 30 -11.21 16.22 9.60
C ILE A 30 -12.39 16.78 8.79
N ARG A 31 -13.23 17.62 9.40
CA ARG A 31 -14.33 18.29 8.69
C ARG A 31 -13.81 19.20 7.57
N ASP A 32 -12.78 19.97 7.85
CA ASP A 32 -12.21 20.93 6.90
C ASP A 32 -11.52 20.18 5.75
N GLU A 33 -10.85 19.04 6.02
CA GLU A 33 -10.31 18.15 4.99
C GLU A 33 -11.43 17.54 4.13
N SER A 34 -12.54 17.14 4.73
CA SER A 34 -13.71 16.65 3.97
C SER A 34 -14.25 17.72 3.00
N LEU A 35 -14.32 18.98 3.46
CA LEU A 35 -14.71 20.11 2.60
C LEU A 35 -13.67 20.38 1.49
N ARG A 36 -12.38 20.28 1.81
CA ARG A 36 -11.32 20.39 0.81
C ARG A 36 -11.49 19.36 -0.29
N GLN A 37 -11.66 18.09 0.06
CA GLN A 37 -11.86 17.00 -0.92
C GLN A 37 -13.10 17.19 -1.79
N GLN A 38 -14.17 17.79 -1.26
CA GLN A 38 -15.38 18.08 -2.04
C GLN A 38 -15.22 19.26 -3.01
N ASN A 39 -14.38 20.24 -2.67
CA ASN A 39 -14.26 21.50 -3.39
C ASN A 39 -13.03 21.60 -4.31
N HIS A 40 -12.09 20.64 -4.22
CA HIS A 40 -10.87 20.63 -5.02
C HIS A 40 -10.81 19.42 -5.93
N ILE A 41 -10.23 19.61 -7.11
CA ILE A 41 -9.92 18.52 -8.03
C ILE A 41 -8.59 17.93 -7.58
N GLU A 42 -8.62 16.63 -7.22
CA GLU A 42 -7.41 15.92 -6.83
C GLU A 42 -6.70 15.35 -8.05
N LEU A 43 -5.42 15.70 -8.21
CA LEU A 43 -4.57 15.26 -9.32
C LEU A 43 -3.37 14.40 -8.87
N ILE A 44 -3.35 13.97 -7.61
CA ILE A 44 -2.31 13.08 -7.10
C ILE A 44 -2.67 11.64 -7.49
N ALA A 45 -1.90 11.06 -8.41
CA ALA A 45 -2.18 9.76 -9.02
C ALA A 45 -2.27 8.58 -8.03
N SER A 46 -1.66 8.70 -6.85
CA SER A 46 -1.68 7.68 -5.80
C SER A 46 -2.84 7.81 -4.81
N GLU A 47 -3.64 8.85 -4.89
CA GLU A 47 -4.80 9.04 -4.02
C GLU A 47 -6.05 8.33 -4.54
N ASN A 48 -6.89 7.85 -3.62
CA ASN A 48 -8.15 7.19 -3.92
C ASN A 48 -9.21 7.61 -2.90
N ILE A 49 -10.33 8.14 -3.38
CA ILE A 49 -11.47 8.48 -2.53
C ILE A 49 -12.24 7.21 -2.19
N VAL A 50 -12.18 6.80 -0.94
CA VAL A 50 -12.82 5.57 -0.46
C VAL A 50 -14.30 5.77 -0.14
N SER A 51 -15.07 4.68 -0.19
CA SER A 51 -16.49 4.70 0.18
C SER A 51 -16.67 4.81 1.70
N LYS A 52 -17.87 5.24 2.11
CA LYS A 52 -18.25 5.28 3.53
C LYS A 52 -18.10 3.91 4.21
N SER A 53 -18.46 2.82 3.53
CA SER A 53 -18.32 1.46 4.07
C SER A 53 -16.86 1.07 4.35
N VAL A 54 -15.90 1.55 3.55
CA VAL A 54 -14.47 1.35 3.81
C VAL A 54 -14.06 2.10 5.08
N LEU A 55 -14.50 3.36 5.24
CA LEU A 55 -14.21 4.14 6.45
C LEU A 55 -14.83 3.50 7.71
N GLU A 56 -16.05 2.99 7.62
CA GLU A 56 -16.72 2.28 8.72
C GLU A 56 -15.98 0.99 9.11
N ALA A 57 -15.52 0.21 8.13
CA ALA A 57 -14.74 -0.99 8.39
C ALA A 57 -13.38 -0.66 9.03
N GLN A 58 -12.68 0.34 8.51
CA GLN A 58 -11.37 0.77 9.01
C GLN A 58 -11.42 1.34 10.43
N GLY A 59 -12.47 2.10 10.76
CA GLY A 59 -12.70 2.68 12.09
C GLY A 59 -13.48 1.76 13.05
N SER A 60 -13.59 0.46 12.77
CA SER A 60 -14.35 -0.48 13.57
C SER A 60 -13.56 -1.02 14.78
N VAL A 61 -14.24 -1.82 15.62
CA VAL A 61 -13.64 -2.50 16.78
C VAL A 61 -12.52 -3.48 16.42
N LEU A 62 -12.35 -3.83 15.15
CA LEU A 62 -11.21 -4.62 14.67
C LEU A 62 -9.88 -3.93 14.98
N THR A 63 -9.86 -2.60 15.09
CA THR A 63 -8.70 -1.79 15.51
C THR A 63 -8.14 -2.23 16.87
N ASN A 64 -8.97 -2.78 17.76
CA ASN A 64 -8.57 -3.22 19.10
C ASN A 64 -7.88 -4.59 19.11
N LYS A 65 -7.96 -5.35 17.99
CA LYS A 65 -7.52 -6.75 17.98
C LYS A 65 -6.12 -6.91 17.45
N TYR A 66 -5.25 -7.48 18.26
CA TYR A 66 -3.93 -7.93 17.83
C TYR A 66 -4.03 -9.36 17.26
N ALA A 67 -3.69 -9.51 15.97
CA ALA A 67 -3.90 -10.75 15.22
C ALA A 67 -2.64 -11.19 14.47
N GLU A 68 -1.52 -11.31 15.19
CA GLU A 68 -0.26 -11.79 14.63
C GLU A 68 -0.39 -13.22 14.10
N GLY A 69 0.23 -13.48 12.95
CA GLY A 69 0.10 -14.75 12.21
C GLY A 69 -0.88 -14.64 11.05
N TYR A 70 -1.47 -15.76 10.64
CA TYR A 70 -2.38 -15.85 9.51
C TYR A 70 -3.71 -16.50 9.91
N PRO A 71 -4.79 -16.39 9.13
CA PRO A 71 -6.06 -17.06 9.41
C PRO A 71 -5.85 -18.54 9.72
N GLY A 72 -6.41 -19.00 10.85
CA GLY A 72 -6.25 -20.36 11.35
C GLY A 72 -4.86 -20.71 11.92
N LYS A 73 -3.91 -19.79 11.90
CA LYS A 73 -2.53 -19.96 12.41
C LYS A 73 -2.08 -18.71 13.16
N ARG A 74 -2.84 -18.33 14.20
CA ARG A 74 -2.55 -17.15 15.04
C ARG A 74 -1.71 -17.50 16.25
N TYR A 75 -0.94 -16.51 16.69
CA TYR A 75 -0.18 -16.64 17.94
C TYR A 75 -1.03 -16.38 19.19
N TYR A 76 -2.18 -15.70 19.03
CA TYR A 76 -3.08 -15.32 20.13
C TYR A 76 -4.51 -15.81 19.89
N GLY A 77 -5.25 -16.02 20.98
CA GLY A 77 -6.67 -16.38 20.96
C GLY A 77 -7.58 -15.21 20.57
N GLY A 78 -8.87 -15.52 20.35
CA GLY A 78 -9.90 -14.53 20.04
C GLY A 78 -9.80 -13.96 18.63
N CYS A 79 -9.26 -14.71 17.67
CA CYS A 79 -9.04 -14.27 16.29
C CYS A 79 -10.09 -14.81 15.30
N GLU A 80 -11.10 -15.56 15.76
CA GLU A 80 -12.12 -16.21 14.92
C GLU A 80 -12.83 -15.23 14.00
N HIS A 81 -13.12 -14.01 14.44
CA HIS A 81 -13.81 -13.00 13.62
C HIS A 81 -12.87 -12.21 12.71
N VAL A 82 -11.66 -11.89 13.16
CA VAL A 82 -10.66 -11.25 12.28
C VAL A 82 -10.17 -12.20 11.21
N ASP A 83 -10.14 -13.51 11.49
CA ASP A 83 -9.85 -14.55 10.49
C ASP A 83 -10.87 -14.55 9.36
N VAL A 84 -12.14 -14.35 9.65
CA VAL A 84 -13.19 -14.22 8.63
C VAL A 84 -12.92 -12.98 7.77
N SER A 85 -12.61 -11.83 8.38
CA SER A 85 -12.34 -10.58 7.66
C SER A 85 -11.14 -10.71 6.74
N GLU A 86 -10.03 -11.26 7.23
CA GLU A 86 -8.81 -11.45 6.43
C GLU A 86 -9.01 -12.50 5.32
N SER A 87 -9.70 -13.60 5.61
CA SER A 87 -10.01 -14.64 4.61
C SER A 87 -10.89 -14.09 3.48
N LEU A 88 -11.90 -13.29 3.80
CA LEU A 88 -12.73 -12.60 2.80
C LEU A 88 -11.89 -11.66 1.92
N ALA A 89 -10.96 -10.91 2.50
CA ALA A 89 -10.07 -10.02 1.75
C ALA A 89 -9.16 -10.83 0.80
N ILE A 90 -8.57 -11.92 1.28
CA ILE A 90 -7.72 -12.83 0.47
C ILE A 90 -8.52 -13.40 -0.72
N GLU A 91 -9.70 -13.98 -0.47
CA GLU A 91 -10.51 -14.59 -1.52
C GLU A 91 -11.00 -13.56 -2.55
N ARG A 92 -11.38 -12.36 -2.10
CA ARG A 92 -11.78 -11.28 -3.00
C ARG A 92 -10.62 -10.75 -3.84
N ALA A 93 -9.42 -10.60 -3.25
CA ALA A 93 -8.22 -10.23 -3.98
C ALA A 93 -7.85 -11.29 -5.03
N LYS A 94 -7.86 -12.57 -4.67
CA LYS A 94 -7.62 -13.67 -5.60
C LYS A 94 -8.58 -13.65 -6.79
N LYS A 95 -9.87 -13.44 -6.53
CA LYS A 95 -10.89 -13.34 -7.56
C LYS A 95 -10.70 -12.10 -8.45
N LEU A 96 -10.41 -10.94 -7.85
CA LEU A 96 -10.25 -9.69 -8.57
C LEU A 96 -9.07 -9.71 -9.53
N PHE A 97 -7.94 -10.25 -9.07
CA PHE A 97 -6.69 -10.32 -9.84
C PHE A 97 -6.49 -11.63 -10.59
N ASN A 98 -7.46 -12.56 -10.52
CA ASN A 98 -7.38 -13.90 -11.12
C ASN A 98 -6.05 -14.60 -10.78
N CYS A 99 -5.69 -14.63 -9.50
CA CYS A 99 -4.45 -15.21 -9.01
C CYS A 99 -4.70 -16.32 -7.97
N ASN A 100 -3.73 -17.21 -7.82
CA ASN A 100 -3.84 -18.35 -6.89
C ASN A 100 -3.54 -17.98 -5.44
N PHE A 101 -2.73 -16.94 -5.23
CA PHE A 101 -2.26 -16.52 -3.91
C PHE A 101 -2.44 -15.02 -3.74
N ALA A 102 -2.79 -14.59 -2.54
CA ALA A 102 -2.84 -13.19 -2.15
C ALA A 102 -2.43 -13.05 -0.68
N ASN A 103 -1.65 -12.03 -0.36
CA ASN A 103 -1.38 -11.60 0.98
C ASN A 103 -1.93 -10.16 1.13
N VAL A 104 -2.83 -9.98 2.08
CA VAL A 104 -3.55 -8.72 2.29
C VAL A 104 -3.09 -7.98 3.57
N GLN A 105 -2.03 -8.47 4.23
CA GLN A 105 -1.53 -7.89 5.47
C GLN A 105 -0.69 -6.61 5.31
N PRO A 106 0.03 -6.36 4.19
CA PRO A 106 0.79 -5.12 4.06
C PRO A 106 -0.08 -3.89 4.25
N HIS A 107 0.36 -2.96 5.08
CA HIS A 107 -0.36 -1.71 5.35
C HIS A 107 -0.25 -0.69 4.21
N SER A 108 0.65 -0.92 3.25
CA SER A 108 0.90 -0.02 2.12
C SER A 108 1.56 -0.76 0.95
N GLY A 109 1.49 -0.18 -0.26
CA GLY A 109 2.25 -0.66 -1.42
C GLY A 109 3.76 -0.68 -1.17
N ALA A 110 4.28 0.27 -0.40
CA ALA A 110 5.69 0.30 -0.02
C ALA A 110 6.09 -0.92 0.83
N GLN A 111 5.26 -1.32 1.80
CA GLN A 111 5.49 -2.51 2.59
C GLN A 111 5.35 -3.78 1.75
N ALA A 112 4.36 -3.85 0.85
CA ALA A 112 4.20 -4.98 -0.05
C ALA A 112 5.42 -5.17 -0.96
N ASN A 113 5.92 -4.10 -1.57
CA ASN A 113 7.14 -4.14 -2.37
C ASN A 113 8.37 -4.52 -1.52
N GLY A 114 8.48 -3.99 -0.31
CA GLY A 114 9.54 -4.35 0.63
C GLY A 114 9.54 -5.84 0.98
N ALA A 115 8.36 -6.43 1.18
CA ALA A 115 8.21 -7.87 1.43
C ALA A 115 8.65 -8.72 0.22
N VAL A 116 8.31 -8.30 -1.00
CA VAL A 116 8.76 -8.96 -2.24
C VAL A 116 10.29 -8.91 -2.36
N TYR A 117 10.89 -7.74 -2.12
CA TYR A 117 12.35 -7.62 -2.14
C TYR A 117 13.02 -8.52 -1.10
N LEU A 118 12.51 -8.52 0.12
CA LEU A 118 13.04 -9.38 1.19
C LEU A 118 12.97 -10.87 0.84
N ALA A 119 11.91 -11.29 0.15
CA ALA A 119 11.71 -12.67 -0.23
C ALA A 119 12.60 -13.14 -1.40
N LEU A 120 12.91 -12.25 -2.35
CA LEU A 120 13.49 -12.64 -3.64
C LEU A 120 14.93 -12.20 -3.85
N ILE A 121 15.41 -11.15 -3.18
CA ILE A 121 16.71 -10.55 -3.41
C ILE A 121 17.41 -10.14 -2.11
N LYS A 122 18.68 -9.77 -2.23
CA LYS A 122 19.52 -9.33 -1.11
C LYS A 122 19.98 -7.88 -1.31
N PRO A 123 20.30 -7.14 -0.24
CA PRO A 123 20.96 -5.84 -0.36
C PRO A 123 22.20 -5.92 -1.25
N GLY A 124 22.35 -4.97 -2.17
CA GLY A 124 23.41 -4.94 -3.18
C GLY A 124 23.03 -5.57 -4.52
N ASP A 125 21.95 -6.36 -4.59
CA ASP A 125 21.45 -6.88 -5.87
C ASP A 125 20.95 -5.75 -6.77
N THR A 126 20.99 -5.98 -8.08
CA THR A 126 20.49 -5.02 -9.08
C THR A 126 19.00 -5.19 -9.29
N ILE A 127 18.27 -4.07 -9.30
CA ILE A 127 16.87 -3.99 -9.68
C ILE A 127 16.70 -3.02 -10.86
N LEU A 128 15.71 -3.29 -11.73
CA LEU A 128 15.35 -2.42 -12.85
C LEU A 128 13.91 -1.98 -12.68
N GLY A 129 13.66 -0.68 -12.62
CA GLY A 129 12.32 -0.11 -12.43
C GLY A 129 12.12 1.17 -13.21
N MET A 130 10.86 1.64 -13.31
CA MET A 130 10.55 2.91 -13.93
C MET A 130 11.10 4.07 -13.09
N SER A 131 11.72 5.07 -13.74
CA SER A 131 12.19 6.28 -13.07
C SER A 131 11.02 7.11 -12.50
N LEU A 132 11.28 7.88 -11.44
CA LEU A 132 10.28 8.82 -10.89
C LEU A 132 9.79 9.82 -11.94
N ASN A 133 10.70 10.33 -12.78
CA ASN A 133 10.39 11.30 -13.83
C ASN A 133 9.45 10.74 -14.90
N SER A 134 9.41 9.43 -15.05
CA SER A 134 8.52 8.74 -16.01
C SER A 134 7.22 8.22 -15.38
N GLY A 135 7.00 8.48 -14.09
CA GLY A 135 5.82 8.04 -13.36
C GLY A 135 6.03 6.81 -12.48
N GLY A 136 7.28 6.40 -12.24
CA GLY A 136 7.62 5.33 -11.31
C GLY A 136 7.32 5.70 -9.85
N HIS A 137 7.43 4.72 -8.96
CA HIS A 137 7.20 4.89 -7.53
C HIS A 137 8.53 5.01 -6.77
N LEU A 138 8.53 5.60 -5.57
CA LEU A 138 9.69 5.69 -4.69
C LEU A 138 10.33 4.32 -4.44
N THR A 139 9.53 3.27 -4.30
CA THR A 139 10.00 1.90 -4.07
C THR A 139 10.60 1.21 -5.30
N HIS A 140 10.63 1.88 -6.45
CA HIS A 140 11.31 1.38 -7.66
C HIS A 140 12.80 1.74 -7.70
N GLY A 141 13.42 1.99 -6.56
CA GLY A 141 14.85 2.28 -6.48
C GLY A 141 15.20 3.77 -6.35
N ALA A 142 14.25 4.63 -5.99
CA ALA A 142 14.55 6.05 -5.77
C ALA A 142 15.55 6.22 -4.60
N LYS A 143 16.57 7.05 -4.79
CA LYS A 143 17.69 7.24 -3.84
C LYS A 143 17.27 7.45 -2.37
N PRO A 144 16.23 8.25 -2.03
CA PRO A 144 15.84 8.46 -0.63
C PRO A 144 15.10 7.27 -0.03
N ALA A 145 14.53 6.38 -0.85
CA ALA A 145 13.74 5.24 -0.41
C ALA A 145 14.62 4.04 -0.01
N GLN A 146 14.05 3.10 0.74
CA GLN A 146 14.71 1.85 1.14
C GLN A 146 15.30 1.11 -0.07
N SER A 147 14.52 0.99 -1.15
CA SER A 147 14.95 0.28 -2.37
C SER A 147 16.17 0.93 -3.03
N GLY A 148 16.26 2.26 -3.04
CA GLY A 148 17.41 2.97 -3.59
C GLY A 148 18.64 2.98 -2.68
N LYS A 149 18.46 2.71 -1.38
CA LYS A 149 19.54 2.60 -0.40
C LYS A 149 20.14 1.18 -0.32
N TRP A 150 19.30 0.17 -0.54
CA TRP A 150 19.68 -1.23 -0.37
C TRP A 150 20.12 -1.91 -1.66
N PHE A 151 19.60 -1.45 -2.81
CA PHE A 151 19.81 -2.11 -4.09
C PHE A 151 20.58 -1.22 -5.08
N ASN A 152 21.24 -1.85 -6.04
CA ASN A 152 21.76 -1.17 -7.20
C ASN A 152 20.61 -0.92 -8.19
N ALA A 153 20.01 0.27 -8.12
CA ALA A 153 18.80 0.59 -8.87
C ALA A 153 19.14 1.19 -10.24
N ILE A 154 18.72 0.51 -11.28
CA ILE A 154 18.73 0.97 -12.67
C ILE A 154 17.32 1.38 -13.06
N HIS A 155 17.20 2.44 -13.87
CA HIS A 155 15.89 2.96 -14.25
C HIS A 155 15.70 2.99 -15.76
N TYR A 156 14.53 2.51 -16.20
CA TYR A 156 14.02 2.77 -17.54
C TYR A 156 13.11 3.98 -17.54
N GLU A 157 12.99 4.61 -18.69
CA GLU A 157 12.20 5.81 -18.88
C GLU A 157 11.16 5.61 -20.00
N VAL A 158 10.25 6.58 -20.13
CA VAL A 158 9.38 6.69 -21.30
C VAL A 158 10.12 7.42 -22.42
N ASP A 159 9.78 7.10 -23.66
CA ASP A 159 10.19 7.88 -24.79
C ASP A 159 9.61 9.30 -24.71
N LYS A 160 10.44 10.31 -24.85
CA LYS A 160 10.07 11.73 -24.65
C LYS A 160 9.07 12.26 -25.69
N THR A 161 9.02 11.63 -26.86
CA THR A 161 8.16 12.06 -27.98
C THR A 161 6.77 11.44 -27.85
N THR A 162 6.71 10.16 -27.52
CA THR A 162 5.47 9.38 -27.48
C THR A 162 4.85 9.29 -26.08
N GLY A 163 5.66 9.45 -25.03
CA GLY A 163 5.27 9.21 -23.63
C GLY A 163 5.02 7.74 -23.32
N LEU A 164 5.47 6.81 -24.17
CA LEU A 164 5.32 5.38 -23.97
C LEU A 164 6.60 4.75 -23.43
N ILE A 165 6.45 3.62 -22.73
CA ILE A 165 7.59 2.81 -22.29
C ILE A 165 8.34 2.33 -23.54
N ASP A 166 9.63 2.60 -23.60
CA ASP A 166 10.54 2.09 -24.61
C ASP A 166 11.02 0.68 -24.19
N TYR A 167 10.34 -0.34 -24.68
CA TYR A 167 10.62 -1.74 -24.34
C TYR A 167 11.97 -2.22 -24.87
N ASP A 168 12.44 -1.69 -25.99
CA ASP A 168 13.77 -2.05 -26.52
C ASP A 168 14.87 -1.51 -25.57
N ASN A 169 14.65 -0.33 -25.02
CA ASN A 169 15.55 0.20 -23.99
C ASN A 169 15.44 -0.58 -22.68
N VAL A 170 14.25 -1.05 -22.28
CA VAL A 170 14.10 -1.93 -21.11
C VAL A 170 14.91 -3.22 -21.29
N GLU A 171 14.80 -3.87 -22.45
CA GLU A 171 15.54 -5.08 -22.79
C GLU A 171 17.05 -4.84 -22.77
N ARG A 172 17.52 -3.78 -23.44
CA ARG A 172 18.94 -3.41 -23.43
C ARG A 172 19.46 -3.22 -22.02
N LEU A 173 18.76 -2.47 -21.17
CA LEU A 173 19.16 -2.25 -19.77
C LEU A 173 19.16 -3.55 -18.97
N ALA A 174 18.20 -4.45 -19.21
CA ALA A 174 18.15 -5.75 -18.55
C ALA A 174 19.34 -6.63 -18.94
N LEU A 175 19.69 -6.69 -20.22
CA LEU A 175 20.84 -7.46 -20.72
C LEU A 175 22.18 -6.92 -20.21
N GLU A 176 22.36 -5.61 -20.19
CA GLU A 176 23.56 -4.94 -19.73
C GLU A 176 23.80 -5.09 -18.21
N ASN A 177 22.73 -4.94 -17.41
CA ASN A 177 22.84 -4.84 -15.96
C ASN A 177 22.41 -6.12 -15.21
N LYS A 178 21.80 -7.08 -15.89
CA LYS A 178 21.36 -8.38 -15.35
C LYS A 178 20.63 -8.25 -13.99
N PRO A 179 19.54 -7.46 -13.91
CA PRO A 179 18.81 -7.25 -12.67
C PRO A 179 18.22 -8.57 -12.16
N LYS A 180 18.15 -8.70 -10.85
CA LYS A 180 17.44 -9.82 -10.20
C LYS A 180 15.93 -9.68 -10.24
N ILE A 181 15.44 -8.43 -10.33
CA ILE A 181 14.03 -8.10 -10.45
C ILE A 181 13.86 -6.99 -11.48
N ILE A 182 12.86 -7.13 -12.36
CA ILE A 182 12.32 -6.06 -13.20
C ILE A 182 10.95 -5.68 -12.64
N ILE A 183 10.76 -4.41 -12.32
CA ILE A 183 9.52 -3.87 -11.78
C ILE A 183 8.70 -3.29 -12.93
N ALA A 184 7.64 -3.99 -13.29
CA ALA A 184 6.70 -3.60 -14.33
C ALA A 184 5.51 -2.87 -13.70
N GLY A 185 5.55 -1.55 -13.64
CA GLY A 185 4.49 -0.75 -13.03
C GLY A 185 4.89 0.70 -12.86
N GLY A 186 3.90 1.53 -12.54
CA GLY A 186 4.11 2.94 -12.27
C GLY A 186 3.03 3.50 -11.35
N SER A 187 3.31 4.59 -10.67
CA SER A 187 2.36 5.33 -9.84
C SER A 187 1.59 6.37 -10.67
N ALA A 188 2.28 7.03 -11.60
CA ALA A 188 1.73 8.13 -12.40
C ALA A 188 1.82 7.89 -13.92
N TYR A 189 2.09 6.68 -14.36
CA TYR A 189 2.08 6.33 -15.79
C TYR A 189 0.66 5.98 -16.22
N SER A 190 0.09 6.78 -17.11
CA SER A 190 -1.33 6.71 -17.50
C SER A 190 -1.61 5.88 -18.76
N ARG A 191 -0.60 5.26 -19.36
CA ARG A 191 -0.75 4.43 -20.57
C ARG A 191 -0.80 2.95 -20.22
N ILE A 192 -1.20 2.14 -21.19
CA ILE A 192 -1.23 0.68 -21.05
C ILE A 192 0.21 0.16 -20.92
N ILE A 193 0.41 -0.73 -19.94
CA ILE A 193 1.66 -1.44 -19.73
C ILE A 193 1.52 -2.82 -20.39
N ASP A 194 2.44 -3.15 -21.30
CA ASP A 194 2.51 -4.46 -21.92
C ASP A 194 3.29 -5.44 -21.00
N PHE A 195 2.57 -6.08 -20.10
CA PHE A 195 3.15 -7.07 -19.19
C PHE A 195 3.71 -8.30 -19.91
N LYS A 196 3.21 -8.61 -21.11
CA LYS A 196 3.72 -9.71 -21.93
C LYS A 196 5.15 -9.42 -22.38
N LYS A 197 5.41 -8.20 -22.88
CA LYS A 197 6.77 -7.77 -23.24
C LYS A 197 7.73 -7.81 -22.04
N PHE A 198 7.29 -7.31 -20.87
CA PHE A 198 8.11 -7.44 -19.65
C PHE A 198 8.43 -8.90 -19.32
N ARG A 199 7.47 -9.81 -19.50
CA ARG A 199 7.69 -11.23 -19.29
C ARG A 199 8.70 -11.81 -20.28
N GLU A 200 8.62 -11.43 -21.54
CA GLU A 200 9.55 -11.86 -22.60
C GLU A 200 10.98 -11.39 -22.29
N ILE A 201 11.14 -10.12 -21.88
CA ILE A 201 12.45 -9.55 -21.47
C ILE A 201 13.04 -10.27 -20.24
N SER A 202 12.20 -10.75 -19.33
CA SER A 202 12.65 -11.38 -18.08
C SER A 202 13.04 -12.86 -18.22
N ASN A 203 12.70 -13.50 -19.35
CA ASN A 203 13.04 -14.90 -19.64
C ASN A 203 14.43 -15.04 -20.27
#